data_66763e1ae5a3c076acee189bb2c792a4
#
_entry.id   66763e1ae5a3c076acee189bb2c792a4
#
_cell.length_a   1.000
_cell.length_b   1.000
_cell.length_c   1.000
_cell.angle_alpha   90.00
_cell.angle_beta   90.00
_cell.angle_gamma   90.00
#
_symmetry.space_group_name_H-M   'P 1'
#
loop_
_entity.id
_entity.type
_entity.pdbx_description
1 polymer ?
#
loop_
_entity_poly.entity_id
_entity_poly.type
_entity_poly.pdbx_seq_one_letter_code
_entity_poly.pdbx_strand_id
1 'polypeptide(L)'
;MLFNVGYSETVKLFDWDCLVFHDVDLLPEDDRNLYTCPDQPRHMSVAVDKFNYQLPYKGLFGGVSAISVQHFTLVNGFSNQYWGWGGEDDDMAKRLGSQKLNITRQCGPLSLVEVHRGLALIG
;
A
#
# COMPACT_ATOMS: atom_id res chain seq x y z
N MET A 1 6.18 -11.74 0.14
CA MET A 1 6.88 -12.36 -1.02
C MET A 1 6.38 -11.82 -2.36
N LEU A 2 5.09 -11.91 -2.70
CA LEU A 2 4.56 -11.49 -4.02
C LEU A 2 4.88 -10.03 -4.38
N PHE A 3 4.77 -9.09 -3.46
CA PHE A 3 5.11 -7.68 -3.70
C PHE A 3 6.59 -7.49 -4.08
N ASN A 4 7.51 -8.26 -3.48
CA ASN A 4 8.93 -8.19 -3.86
C ASN A 4 9.18 -8.77 -5.25
N VAL A 5 8.49 -9.84 -5.63
CA VAL A 5 8.55 -10.41 -6.99
C VAL A 5 8.00 -9.40 -7.99
N GLY A 6 6.81 -8.82 -7.70
CA GLY A 6 6.23 -7.76 -8.53
C GLY A 6 7.19 -6.60 -8.73
N TYR A 7 7.81 -6.10 -7.66
CA TYR A 7 8.85 -5.08 -7.73
C TYR A 7 10.00 -5.50 -8.65
N SER A 8 10.59 -6.68 -8.40
CA SER A 8 11.76 -7.16 -9.15
C SER A 8 11.52 -7.29 -10.66
N GLU A 9 10.30 -7.65 -11.05
CA GLU A 9 9.93 -7.76 -12.47
C GLU A 9 9.57 -6.40 -13.08
N THR A 10 8.85 -5.56 -12.34
CA THR A 10 8.40 -4.26 -12.82
C THR A 10 9.54 -3.30 -13.09
N VAL A 11 10.58 -3.27 -12.24
CA VAL A 11 11.74 -2.37 -12.43
C VAL A 11 12.61 -2.74 -13.62
N LYS A 12 12.47 -3.95 -14.18
CA LYS A 12 13.15 -4.36 -15.43
C LYS A 12 12.48 -3.77 -16.68
N LEU A 13 11.20 -3.37 -16.57
CA LEU A 13 10.41 -2.92 -17.72
C LEU A 13 10.56 -1.42 -17.98
N PHE A 14 10.76 -0.63 -16.93
CA PHE A 14 10.84 0.83 -17.03
C PHE A 14 11.50 1.42 -15.79
N ASP A 15 12.03 2.63 -15.90
CA ASP A 15 12.62 3.39 -14.79
C ASP A 15 11.50 4.16 -14.04
N TRP A 16 10.82 3.45 -13.14
CA TRP A 16 9.68 3.97 -12.40
C TRP A 16 10.12 4.84 -11.21
N ASP A 17 9.43 5.94 -11.00
CA ASP A 17 9.65 6.80 -9.83
C ASP A 17 9.03 6.21 -8.55
N CYS A 18 7.87 5.57 -8.68
CA CYS A 18 7.17 5.00 -7.53
C CYS A 18 6.32 3.77 -7.88
N LEU A 19 5.89 3.08 -6.83
CA LEU A 19 5.11 1.87 -6.84
C LEU A 19 3.82 2.09 -6.07
N VAL A 20 2.73 1.50 -6.56
CA VAL A 20 1.49 1.37 -5.79
C VAL A 20 1.22 -0.10 -5.58
N PHE A 21 1.30 -0.55 -4.33
CA PHE A 21 0.87 -1.88 -3.92
C PHE A 21 -0.62 -1.84 -3.63
N HIS A 22 -1.36 -2.79 -4.17
CA HIS A 22 -2.80 -2.73 -4.17
C HIS A 22 -3.42 -4.11 -3.98
N ASP A 23 -4.28 -4.25 -2.98
CA ASP A 23 -5.10 -5.43 -2.81
C ASP A 23 -6.14 -5.50 -3.92
N VAL A 24 -6.28 -6.68 -4.55
CA VAL A 24 -7.14 -6.88 -5.73
C VAL A 24 -8.64 -6.75 -5.44
N ASP A 25 -9.03 -6.82 -4.18
CA ASP A 25 -10.41 -6.73 -3.71
C ASP A 25 -10.80 -5.34 -3.17
N LEU A 26 -9.93 -4.34 -3.35
CA LEU A 26 -10.20 -2.95 -3.00
C LEU A 26 -10.44 -2.11 -4.26
N LEU A 27 -11.48 -1.27 -4.25
CA LEU A 27 -11.77 -0.30 -5.31
C LEU A 27 -11.91 1.09 -4.72
N PRO A 28 -11.31 2.13 -5.33
CA PRO A 28 -11.54 3.50 -4.89
C PRO A 28 -12.99 3.92 -5.18
N GLU A 29 -13.66 4.49 -4.19
CA GLU A 29 -15.00 5.08 -4.35
C GLU A 29 -14.96 6.52 -4.87
N ASP A 30 -13.79 7.15 -4.85
CA ASP A 30 -13.60 8.55 -5.23
C ASP A 30 -12.39 8.68 -6.16
N ASP A 31 -12.64 9.10 -7.41
CA ASP A 31 -11.62 9.28 -8.45
C ASP A 31 -10.58 10.35 -8.10
N ARG A 32 -10.83 11.18 -7.09
CA ARG A 32 -9.87 12.16 -6.55
C ARG A 32 -8.80 11.53 -5.67
N ASN A 33 -8.92 10.26 -5.31
CA ASN A 33 -7.86 9.48 -4.66
C ASN A 33 -6.79 9.10 -5.69
N LEU A 34 -5.98 10.08 -6.09
CA LEU A 34 -5.04 9.95 -7.20
C LEU A 34 -3.87 9.03 -6.86
N TYR A 35 -3.54 8.15 -7.81
CA TYR A 35 -2.39 7.23 -7.76
C TYR A 35 -1.13 7.96 -8.25
N THR A 36 -0.74 8.99 -7.49
CA THR A 36 0.45 9.81 -7.78
C THR A 36 1.60 9.46 -6.86
N CYS A 37 2.83 9.74 -7.31
CA CYS A 37 4.05 9.56 -6.54
C CYS A 37 4.05 10.47 -5.30
N PRO A 38 4.17 9.93 -4.09
CA PRO A 38 4.25 10.74 -2.89
C PRO A 38 5.70 11.02 -2.49
N ASP A 39 5.96 12.17 -1.83
CA ASP A 39 7.26 12.50 -1.24
C ASP A 39 7.60 11.63 -0.02
N GLN A 40 6.58 11.16 0.69
CA GLN A 40 6.68 10.20 1.81
C GLN A 40 5.75 9.01 1.53
N PRO A 41 6.05 7.82 2.05
CA PRO A 41 5.16 6.67 1.90
C PRO A 41 3.72 7.02 2.27
N ARG A 42 2.77 6.71 1.39
CA ARG A 42 1.37 7.09 1.56
C ARG A 42 0.48 5.86 1.67
N HIS A 43 -0.28 5.77 2.76
CA HIS A 43 -1.37 4.81 2.91
C HIS A 43 -2.64 5.40 2.29
N MET A 44 -3.20 4.73 1.29
CA MET A 44 -4.29 5.26 0.46
C MET A 44 -5.65 4.68 0.82
N SER A 45 -5.72 3.45 1.38
CA SER A 45 -6.95 2.79 1.83
C SER A 45 -7.27 3.11 3.30
N VAL A 46 -7.36 4.39 3.63
CA VAL A 46 -7.56 4.87 5.02
C VAL A 46 -8.96 4.59 5.54
N ALA A 47 -9.96 4.70 4.66
CA ALA A 47 -11.36 4.59 4.98
C ALA A 47 -12.00 3.48 4.13
N VAL A 48 -12.00 2.26 4.65
CA VAL A 48 -12.54 1.06 3.98
C VAL A 48 -13.93 0.76 4.54
N ASP A 49 -14.88 0.44 3.67
CA ASP A 49 -16.29 0.18 4.01
C ASP A 49 -16.47 -0.87 5.10
N LYS A 50 -15.75 -2.00 5.00
CA LYS A 50 -15.82 -3.09 5.99
C LYS A 50 -15.38 -2.68 7.40
N PHE A 51 -14.66 -1.57 7.53
CA PHE A 51 -14.25 -0.95 8.81
C PHE A 51 -15.07 0.29 9.14
N ASN A 52 -16.27 0.42 8.57
CA ASN A 52 -17.14 1.60 8.73
C ASN A 52 -16.42 2.91 8.37
N TYR A 53 -15.56 2.87 7.34
CA TYR A 53 -14.76 4.01 6.88
C TYR A 53 -13.87 4.63 7.96
N GLN A 54 -13.44 3.83 8.93
CA GLN A 54 -12.53 4.25 9.99
C GLN A 54 -11.19 3.52 9.88
N LEU A 55 -10.11 4.24 10.14
CA LEU A 55 -8.78 3.65 10.22
C LEU A 55 -8.69 2.74 11.46
N PRO A 56 -8.47 1.42 11.31
CA PRO A 56 -8.44 0.49 12.44
C PRO A 56 -7.37 0.84 13.49
N TYR A 57 -6.17 1.25 13.02
CA TYR A 57 -5.08 1.67 13.90
C TYR A 57 -4.04 2.52 13.15
N LYS A 58 -3.28 3.35 13.88
CA LYS A 58 -2.37 4.35 13.30
C LYS A 58 -1.21 3.77 12.47
N GLY A 59 -0.78 2.55 12.76
CA GLY A 59 0.35 1.89 12.08
C GLY A 59 -0.02 1.20 10.77
N LEU A 60 -1.32 1.09 10.45
CA LEU A 60 -1.79 0.37 9.26
C LEU A 60 -1.17 0.93 7.98
N PHE A 61 -0.60 0.04 7.17
CA PHE A 61 -0.01 0.36 5.87
C PHE A 61 -0.46 -0.62 4.76
N GLY A 62 -1.40 -1.51 5.07
CA GLY A 62 -1.97 -2.51 4.18
C GLY A 62 -3.06 -1.97 3.26
N GLY A 63 -3.57 -2.82 2.40
CA GLY A 63 -4.61 -2.51 1.42
C GLY A 63 -4.05 -1.81 0.20
N VAL A 64 -4.06 -0.48 0.17
CA VAL A 64 -3.47 0.32 -0.92
C VAL A 64 -2.42 1.26 -0.35
N SER A 65 -1.19 1.14 -0.84
CA SER A 65 -0.07 1.98 -0.41
C SER A 65 0.82 2.40 -1.58
N ALA A 66 1.24 3.66 -1.58
CA ALA A 66 2.17 4.23 -2.56
C ALA A 66 3.51 4.57 -1.90
N ILE A 67 4.61 4.24 -2.58
CA ILE A 67 5.96 4.45 -2.10
C ILE A 67 6.92 4.68 -3.27
N SER A 68 7.88 5.58 -3.14
CA SER A 68 8.93 5.75 -4.15
C SER A 68 9.81 4.50 -4.25
N VAL A 69 10.33 4.22 -5.44
CA VAL A 69 11.32 3.13 -5.66
C VAL A 69 12.52 3.31 -4.74
N GLN A 70 12.97 4.55 -4.54
CA GLN A 70 14.06 4.87 -3.63
C GLN A 70 13.76 4.46 -2.18
N HIS A 71 12.59 4.81 -1.65
CA HIS A 71 12.19 4.45 -0.28
C HIS A 71 11.97 2.94 -0.14
N PHE A 72 11.37 2.29 -1.14
CA PHE A 72 11.18 0.85 -1.13
C PHE A 72 12.52 0.09 -1.08
N THR A 73 13.50 0.55 -1.85
CA THR A 73 14.87 0.01 -1.83
C THR A 73 15.56 0.27 -0.49
N LEU A 74 15.42 1.48 0.05
CA LEU A 74 16.01 1.88 1.33
C LEU A 74 15.57 0.99 2.50
N VAL A 75 14.29 0.57 2.53
CA VAL A 75 13.76 -0.32 3.56
C VAL A 75 13.97 -1.80 3.23
N ASN A 76 14.62 -2.11 2.12
CA ASN A 76 14.86 -3.49 1.63
C ASN A 76 13.56 -4.26 1.37
N GLY A 77 12.54 -3.58 0.83
CA GLY A 77 11.26 -4.16 0.45
C GLY A 77 10.46 -4.78 1.61
N PHE A 78 9.49 -5.62 1.25
CA PHE A 78 8.73 -6.41 2.23
C PHE A 78 9.54 -7.61 2.74
N SER A 79 9.25 -8.05 3.96
CA SER A 79 9.82 -9.30 4.47
C SER A 79 9.26 -10.51 3.71
N ASN A 80 10.13 -11.47 3.40
CA ASN A 80 9.74 -12.76 2.82
C ASN A 80 9.40 -13.83 3.89
N GLN A 81 9.40 -13.46 5.17
CA GLN A 81 9.19 -14.41 6.29
C GLN A 81 7.71 -14.56 6.67
N TYR A 82 6.84 -13.71 6.16
CA TYR A 82 5.41 -13.79 6.44
C TYR A 82 4.74 -14.75 5.46
N TRP A 83 4.16 -15.82 6.01
CA TRP A 83 3.41 -16.85 5.29
C TRP A 83 1.96 -16.85 5.76
N GLY A 84 1.03 -16.89 4.84
CA GLY A 84 -0.39 -16.74 5.13
C GLY A 84 -0.81 -15.26 5.11
N TRP A 85 -1.80 -14.91 5.91
CA TRP A 85 -2.38 -13.58 5.94
C TRP A 85 -1.93 -12.78 7.16
N GLY A 86 -1.50 -11.53 6.94
CA GLY A 86 -1.24 -10.53 7.97
C GLY A 86 0.22 -10.41 8.42
N GLY A 87 0.55 -9.26 8.96
CA GLY A 87 1.84 -8.92 9.58
C GLY A 87 2.88 -8.32 8.66
N GLU A 88 2.82 -8.52 7.35
CA GLU A 88 3.78 -7.98 6.38
C GLU A 88 3.69 -6.46 6.24
N ASP A 89 2.50 -5.90 6.34
CA ASP A 89 2.24 -4.47 6.30
C ASP A 89 2.67 -3.76 7.59
N ASP A 90 2.44 -4.39 8.75
CA ASP A 90 2.94 -3.91 10.05
C ASP A 90 4.47 -3.93 10.11
N ASP A 91 5.10 -4.97 9.53
CA ASP A 91 6.56 -5.03 9.41
C ASP A 91 7.08 -3.93 8.48
N MET A 92 6.42 -3.70 7.35
CA MET A 92 6.77 -2.60 6.45
C MET A 92 6.66 -1.25 7.16
N ALA A 93 5.59 -1.01 7.92
CA ALA A 93 5.43 0.22 8.70
C ALA A 93 6.59 0.42 9.71
N LYS A 94 7.03 -0.64 10.38
CA LYS A 94 8.20 -0.61 11.28
C LYS A 94 9.51 -0.30 10.53
N ARG A 95 9.71 -0.90 9.35
CA ARG A 95 10.88 -0.62 8.49
C ARG A 95 10.92 0.83 8.05
N LEU A 96 9.79 1.38 7.61
CA LEU A 96 9.66 2.80 7.26
C LEU A 96 10.03 3.69 8.45
N GLY A 97 9.48 3.43 9.63
CA GLY A 97 9.80 4.17 10.85
C GLY A 97 11.27 4.10 11.24
N SER A 98 11.93 2.93 11.06
CA SER A 98 13.37 2.77 11.35
C SER A 98 14.25 3.64 10.45
N GLN A 99 13.80 3.95 9.23
CA GLN A 99 14.46 4.87 8.30
C GLN A 99 13.98 6.32 8.43
N LYS A 100 13.22 6.64 9.48
CA LYS A 100 12.63 7.96 9.74
C LYS A 100 11.69 8.45 8.63
N LEU A 101 11.10 7.53 7.90
CA LEU A 101 10.05 7.80 6.93
C LEU A 101 8.69 7.85 7.63
N ASN A 102 7.87 8.83 7.26
CA ASN A 102 6.55 9.02 7.83
C ASN A 102 5.48 8.48 6.91
N ILE A 103 4.56 7.67 7.43
CA ILE A 103 3.38 7.25 6.67
C ILE A 103 2.40 8.42 6.61
N THR A 104 2.19 8.94 5.41
CA THR A 104 1.21 10.00 5.14
C THR A 104 -0.14 9.40 4.76
N ARG A 105 -1.22 10.17 4.96
CA ARG A 105 -2.59 9.78 4.64
C ARG A 105 -3.37 10.97 4.13
N GLN A 106 -4.18 10.74 3.12
CA GLN A 106 -5.22 11.69 2.75
C GLN A 106 -6.43 11.47 3.68
N CYS A 107 -6.96 12.53 4.28
CA CYS A 107 -8.12 12.46 5.16
C CYS A 107 -9.39 12.92 4.42
N GLY A 108 -10.55 12.42 4.87
CA GLY A 108 -11.86 12.80 4.34
C GLY A 108 -12.33 11.96 3.15
N PRO A 109 -13.31 12.45 2.37
CA PRO A 109 -13.95 11.68 1.30
C PRO A 109 -12.99 11.12 0.25
N LEU A 110 -11.82 11.74 0.09
CA LEU A 110 -10.80 11.34 -0.87
C LEU A 110 -10.11 9.99 -0.55
N SER A 111 -10.32 9.45 0.64
CA SER A 111 -9.70 8.19 1.09
C SER A 111 -10.67 7.01 1.12
N LEU A 112 -11.89 7.19 0.62
CA LEU A 112 -12.91 6.14 0.61
C LEU A 112 -12.52 5.01 -0.35
N VAL A 113 -12.63 3.78 0.15
CA VAL A 113 -12.32 2.55 -0.59
C VAL A 113 -13.35 1.48 -0.24
N GLU A 114 -13.91 0.85 -1.25
CA GLU A 114 -14.85 -0.26 -1.11
C GLU A 114 -14.14 -1.60 -1.28
N VAL A 115 -14.55 -2.61 -0.48
CA VAL A 115 -14.16 -4.00 -0.69
C VAL A 115 -15.07 -4.64 -1.72
N HIS A 116 -14.53 -5.00 -2.87
CA HIS A 116 -15.32 -5.68 -3.90
C HIS A 116 -15.57 -7.13 -3.49
N ARG A 117 -16.82 -7.43 -3.12
CA ARG A 117 -17.26 -8.79 -2.83
C ARG A 117 -17.74 -9.45 -4.13
N GLY A 118 -16.92 -10.31 -4.72
CA GLY A 118 -17.41 -11.23 -5.74
C GLY A 118 -16.80 -11.17 -7.14
N LEU A 119 -15.67 -10.51 -7.36
CA LEU A 119 -14.89 -10.71 -8.57
C LEU A 119 -13.62 -11.51 -8.24
N ALA A 120 -13.57 -12.76 -8.70
CA ALA A 120 -12.31 -13.49 -8.77
C ALA A 120 -11.48 -12.86 -9.91
N LEU A 121 -10.62 -11.91 -9.59
CA LEU A 121 -9.56 -11.51 -10.50
C LEU A 121 -8.45 -12.55 -10.35
N ILE A 122 -8.33 -13.42 -11.35
CA ILE A 122 -7.18 -14.30 -11.51
C ILE A 122 -6.07 -13.43 -12.10
N GLY A 123 -5.13 -13.04 -11.25
CA GLY A 123 -3.89 -12.40 -11.63
C GLY A 123 -2.74 -13.37 -11.53
#